data_1dd550896cb48d4b7d69fb0cb1dc0139
#
_entry.id   1dd550896cb48d4b7d69fb0cb1dc0139
#
_cell.length_a   1.000
_cell.length_b   1.000
_cell.length_c   1.000
_cell.angle_alpha   90.00
_cell.angle_beta   90.00
_cell.angle_gamma   90.00
#
_symmetry.space_group_name_H-M   'P 1'
#
loop_
_entity.id
_entity.type
_entity.pdbx_description
1 polymer ?
#
loop_
_entity_poly.entity_id
_entity_poly.type
_entity_poly.pdbx_seq_one_letter_code
_entity_poly.pdbx_strand_id
1 'polypeptide(L)'
;MYTGPLCNFCEAAKRLFIRNNLLFEEIDISSKDGLKEEMISKSKGRRTIPQIFFDDSHIGGYQELRELEKKGELNKKSEKNL
;
A
#
# COMPACT_ATOMS: atom_id res chain seq x y z
N MET A 1 3.41 0.30 -3.05
CA MET A 1 2.10 -0.38 -2.88
C MET A 1 1.94 -1.46 -3.93
N TYR A 2 1.62 -2.66 -3.48
CA TYR A 2 1.32 -3.76 -4.40
C TYR A 2 -0.17 -3.75 -4.72
N THR A 3 -0.50 -3.79 -5.99
CA THR A 3 -1.89 -3.75 -6.47
C THR A 3 -2.13 -4.86 -7.49
N GLY A 4 -3.34 -4.89 -8.03
CA GLY A 4 -3.70 -5.81 -9.11
C GLY A 4 -4.91 -5.28 -9.86
N PRO A 5 -5.33 -5.99 -10.92
CA PRO A 5 -6.48 -5.56 -11.71
C PRO A 5 -7.79 -5.75 -10.95
N LEU A 6 -8.81 -4.99 -11.33
CA LEU A 6 -10.17 -5.10 -10.79
C LEU A 6 -10.21 -5.05 -9.26
N CYS A 7 -9.47 -4.13 -8.68
CA CYS A 7 -9.34 -4.02 -7.24
C CYS A 7 -9.87 -2.67 -6.75
N ASN A 8 -11.09 -2.67 -6.21
CA ASN A 8 -11.71 -1.45 -5.70
C ASN A 8 -10.94 -0.86 -4.53
N PHE A 9 -10.43 -1.68 -3.64
CA PHE A 9 -9.65 -1.20 -2.50
C PHE A 9 -8.30 -0.64 -2.93
N CYS A 10 -7.72 -1.15 -4.00
CA CYS A 10 -6.51 -0.57 -4.57
C CYS A 10 -6.78 0.85 -5.07
N GLU A 11 -7.89 1.04 -5.77
CA GLU A 11 -8.28 2.36 -6.25
C GLU A 11 -8.57 3.32 -5.09
N ALA A 12 -9.23 2.83 -4.05
CA ALA A 12 -9.50 3.62 -2.85
C ALA A 12 -8.20 4.05 -2.17
N ALA A 13 -7.22 3.16 -2.10
CA ALA A 13 -5.91 3.48 -1.52
C ALA A 13 -5.19 4.55 -2.33
N LYS A 14 -5.23 4.45 -3.65
CA LYS A 14 -4.63 5.47 -4.51
C LYS A 14 -5.26 6.84 -4.29
N ARG A 15 -6.58 6.89 -4.20
CA ARG A 15 -7.28 8.15 -3.93
C ARG A 15 -6.89 8.72 -2.57
N LEU A 16 -6.71 7.86 -1.58
CA LEU A 16 -6.30 8.30 -0.26
C LEU A 16 -4.91 8.95 -0.31
N PHE A 17 -3.96 8.35 -1.00
CA PHE A 17 -2.64 8.94 -1.17
C PHE A 17 -2.73 10.29 -1.87
N ILE A 18 -3.51 10.38 -2.94
CA ILE A 18 -3.64 11.61 -3.70
C ILE A 18 -4.23 12.74 -2.86
N ARG A 19 -5.31 12.47 -2.10
CA ARG A 19 -5.93 13.52 -1.30
C ARG A 19 -5.08 13.98 -0.12
N ASN A 20 -4.08 13.17 0.25
CA ASN A 20 -3.14 13.53 1.30
C ASN A 20 -1.81 14.07 0.75
N ASN A 21 -1.74 14.28 -0.56
CA ASN A 21 -0.54 14.79 -1.24
C ASN A 21 0.68 13.89 -1.03
N LEU A 22 0.46 12.58 -0.97
CA LEU A 22 1.54 11.62 -0.80
C LEU A 22 1.88 10.97 -2.14
N LEU A 23 3.15 10.93 -2.45
CA LEU A 23 3.64 10.22 -3.62
C LEU A 23 3.73 8.74 -3.30
N PHE A 24 3.45 7.92 -4.30
CA PHE A 24 3.53 6.48 -4.12
C PHE A 24 3.96 5.80 -5.41
N GLU A 25 4.54 4.62 -5.24
CA GLU A 25 4.91 3.76 -6.36
C GLU A 25 3.97 2.57 -6.37
N GLU A 26 3.44 2.27 -7.53
CA GLU A 26 2.49 1.17 -7.67
C GLU A 26 3.18 0.00 -8.37
N ILE A 27 3.04 -1.20 -7.78
CA ILE A 27 3.54 -2.43 -8.36
C ILE A 27 2.36 -3.35 -8.60
N ASP A 28 1.96 -3.47 -9.86
CA ASP A 28 0.86 -4.37 -10.24
C ASP A 28 1.40 -5.78 -10.29
N ILE A 29 0.89 -6.65 -9.41
CA ILE A 29 1.41 -8.02 -9.28
C ILE A 29 1.13 -8.90 -10.49
N SER A 30 0.27 -8.44 -11.40
CA SER A 30 0.01 -9.16 -12.64
C SER A 30 0.99 -8.80 -13.75
N SER A 31 1.82 -7.76 -13.56
CA SER A 31 2.69 -7.25 -14.61
C SER A 31 3.92 -8.13 -14.89
N LYS A 32 4.34 -8.92 -13.92
CA LYS A 32 5.48 -9.84 -14.06
C LYS A 32 5.28 -11.07 -13.18
N ASP A 33 5.84 -12.20 -13.62
CA ASP A 33 5.88 -13.41 -12.79
C ASP A 33 6.71 -13.13 -11.54
N GLY A 34 6.29 -13.72 -10.43
CA GLY A 34 7.03 -13.64 -9.18
C GLY A 34 6.66 -12.45 -8.29
N LEU A 35 5.95 -11.44 -8.82
CA LEU A 35 5.60 -10.27 -8.01
C LEU A 35 4.60 -10.60 -6.91
N LYS A 36 3.66 -11.51 -7.17
CA LYS A 36 2.71 -11.93 -6.14
C LYS A 36 3.43 -12.61 -4.98
N GLU A 37 4.36 -13.51 -5.30
CA GLU A 37 5.15 -14.21 -4.30
C GLU A 37 6.03 -13.24 -3.52
N GLU A 38 6.59 -12.24 -4.20
CA GLU A 38 7.35 -11.19 -3.53
C GLU A 38 6.47 -10.43 -2.53
N MET A 39 5.27 -10.05 -2.95
CA MET A 39 4.31 -9.37 -2.07
C MET A 39 3.98 -10.23 -0.84
N ILE A 40 3.68 -11.51 -1.06
CA ILE A 40 3.34 -12.43 0.03
C ILE A 40 4.49 -12.53 1.03
N SER A 41 5.70 -12.68 0.52
CA SER A 41 6.89 -12.79 1.36
C SER A 41 7.11 -11.51 2.19
N LYS A 42 7.04 -10.35 1.55
CA LYS A 42 7.29 -9.07 2.23
C LYS A 42 6.17 -8.68 3.19
N SER A 43 4.95 -9.15 2.95
CA SER A 43 3.80 -8.83 3.79
C SER A 43 3.52 -9.89 4.85
N LYS A 44 4.49 -10.75 5.14
CA LYS A 44 4.41 -11.78 6.17
C LYS A 44 3.30 -12.78 5.92
N GLY A 45 3.13 -13.15 4.66
CA GLY A 45 2.18 -14.18 4.26
C GLY A 45 0.82 -13.68 3.81
N ARG A 46 0.60 -12.37 3.76
CA ARG A 46 -0.69 -11.84 3.29
C ARG A 46 -0.80 -11.96 1.79
N ARG A 47 -1.95 -12.40 1.33
CA ARG A 47 -2.21 -12.66 -0.09
C ARG A 47 -3.18 -11.68 -0.74
N THR A 48 -3.72 -10.76 0.04
CA THR A 48 -4.70 -9.80 -0.45
C THR A 48 -4.02 -8.56 -1.03
N ILE A 49 -4.73 -7.83 -1.87
CA ILE A 49 -4.31 -6.54 -2.39
C ILE A 49 -5.34 -5.49 -1.97
N PRO A 50 -4.92 -4.23 -1.74
CA PRO A 50 -3.54 -3.76 -1.82
C PRO A 50 -2.72 -4.19 -0.61
N GLN A 51 -1.40 -4.26 -0.78
CA GLN A 51 -0.46 -4.35 0.34
C GLN A 51 0.43 -3.12 0.29
N ILE A 52 0.48 -2.39 1.36
CA ILE A 52 1.04 -1.04 1.41
C ILE A 52 2.25 -1.01 2.32
N PHE A 53 3.29 -0.35 1.84
CA PHE A 53 4.55 -0.21 2.57
C PHE A 53 4.96 1.26 2.55
N PHE A 54 5.49 1.73 3.67
CA PHE A 54 6.19 3.00 3.73
C PHE A 54 7.67 2.66 3.87
N ASP A 55 8.41 2.79 2.76
CA ASP A 55 9.76 2.24 2.63
C ASP A 55 9.71 0.74 2.90
N ASP A 56 10.44 0.25 3.89
CA ASP A 56 10.45 -1.17 4.24
C ASP A 56 9.44 -1.53 5.31
N SER A 57 8.68 -0.55 5.81
CA SER A 57 7.69 -0.80 6.86
C SER A 57 6.37 -1.25 6.26
N HIS A 58 5.95 -2.45 6.60
CA HIS A 58 4.67 -2.99 6.14
C HIS A 58 3.53 -2.35 6.92
N ILE A 59 2.65 -1.65 6.20
CA ILE A 59 1.48 -1.01 6.81
C ILE A 59 0.29 -1.98 6.83
N GLY A 60 0.09 -2.69 5.74
CA GLY A 60 -1.03 -3.62 5.60
C GLY A 60 -1.85 -3.31 4.37
N GLY A 61 -3.16 -3.54 4.46
CA GLY A 61 -4.09 -3.27 3.37
C GLY A 61 -4.75 -1.90 3.51
N TYR A 62 -5.85 -1.73 2.77
CA TYR A 62 -6.56 -0.46 2.76
C TYR A 62 -7.09 -0.07 4.15
N GLN A 63 -7.60 -1.04 4.92
CA GLN A 63 -8.17 -0.73 6.23
C GLN A 63 -7.12 -0.16 7.18
N GLU A 64 -5.93 -0.74 7.20
CA GLU A 64 -4.83 -0.26 8.03
C GLU A 64 -4.39 1.15 7.59
N LEU A 65 -4.34 1.38 6.28
CA LEU A 65 -4.01 2.69 5.75
C LEU A 65 -5.06 3.74 6.15
N ARG A 66 -6.33 3.37 6.05
CA ARG A 66 -7.44 4.25 6.40
C ARG A 66 -7.42 4.61 7.89
N GLU A 67 -7.04 3.64 8.74
CA GLU A 67 -6.91 3.90 10.17
C GLU A 67 -5.81 4.93 10.46
N LEU A 68 -4.69 4.84 9.76
CA LEU A 68 -3.63 5.84 9.91
C LEU A 68 -4.12 7.23 9.52
N GLU A 69 -4.91 7.31 8.46
CA GLU A 69 -5.47 8.59 8.03
C GLU A 69 -6.40 9.16 9.10
N LYS A 70 -7.29 8.33 9.66
CA LYS A 70 -8.23 8.76 10.70
C LYS A 70 -7.54 9.26 11.95
N LYS A 71 -6.41 8.65 12.30
CA LYS A 71 -5.65 9.02 13.49
C LYS A 71 -4.74 10.22 13.25
N GLY A 72 -4.64 10.69 12.02
CA GLY A 72 -3.73 11.76 11.68
C GLY A 72 -2.28 11.37 11.71
N GLU A 73 -1.99 10.07 11.60
CA GLU A 73 -0.61 9.55 11.68
C GLU A 73 0.02 9.32 10.32
N LEU A 74 -0.74 9.50 9.25
CA LEU A 74 -0.28 9.21 7.91
C LEU A 74 0.93 10.08 7.53
N ASN A 75 0.84 11.37 7.79
CA ASN A 75 1.94 12.29 7.48
C ASN A 75 3.18 12.01 8.32
N LYS A 76 3.01 11.59 9.56
CA LYS A 76 4.14 11.27 10.43
C LYS A 76 4.95 10.11 9.88
N LYS A 77 4.27 9.10 9.33
CA LYS A 77 4.97 7.96 8.76
C LYS A 77 5.67 8.32 7.45
N SER A 78 5.05 9.16 6.63
CA SER A 78 5.68 9.58 5.38
C SER A 78 6.85 10.53 5.63
N GLU A 79 6.82 11.35 6.67
CA GLU A 79 7.90 12.26 7.01
C GLU A 79 9.19 11.56 7.39
N LYS A 80 9.10 10.33 7.88
CA LYS A 80 10.30 9.55 8.19
C LYS A 80 11.10 9.19 6.95
N ASN A 81 10.51 9.34 5.80
CA ASN A 81 11.13 8.98 4.53
C ASN A 81 11.82 10.17 3.86
N LEU A 82 11.82 11.30 4.51
CA LEU A 82 12.44 12.52 3.97
C LEU A 82 13.89 12.71 4.49
#